data_c53d03378dc5a4ffc2abf0c2acff60ce
#
_entry.id   c53d03378dc5a4ffc2abf0c2acff60ce
#
_cell.length_a   1.000
_cell.length_b   1.000
_cell.length_c   1.000
_cell.angle_alpha   90.00
_cell.angle_beta   90.00
_cell.angle_gamma   90.00
#
_symmetry.space_group_name_H-M   'P 1'
#
loop_
_entity.id
_entity.type
_entity.pdbx_description
1 polymer ?
#
loop_
_entity_poly.entity_id
_entity_poly.type
_entity_poly.pdbx_seq_one_letter_code
_entity_poly.pdbx_strand_id
1 'polypeptide(L)'
;SDVYKRQVLHMLSHNEIMQTIQMIDQQHLDVRTITMGISLLSCAHSDPDKACTRIYDKITRCAEKLVATGEEIEKEFGIPIVNKRISVTPIALVAAASETEDYVPFARALDRAAKECGVNFIGGFSALVQKGMTEADRRLIAAIPQALAETDIVCSSVNVGSTKAGIDMDAVALMGQTIKELAERTASRGGFGCAKLVVFCNAVEDNPF
;
A
#
# COMPACT_ATOMS: atom_id res chain seq x y z
N SER A 1 6.22 -40.57 -0.25
CA SER A 1 7.47 -40.64 -1.04
C SER A 1 7.58 -39.57 -2.14
N ASP A 2 6.53 -38.80 -2.42
CA ASP A 2 6.54 -37.73 -3.45
C ASP A 2 6.83 -36.32 -2.92
N VAL A 3 6.92 -36.14 -1.62
CA VAL A 3 7.27 -34.84 -1.01
C VAL A 3 8.77 -34.54 -1.15
N TYR A 4 9.60 -35.57 -1.23
CA TYR A 4 11.06 -35.43 -1.39
C TYR A 4 11.52 -35.09 -2.81
N LYS A 5 10.66 -35.25 -3.83
CA LYS A 5 11.00 -34.94 -5.23
C LYS A 5 10.74 -33.47 -5.62
N ARG A 6 10.12 -32.67 -4.76
CA ARG A 6 9.92 -31.22 -4.98
C ARG A 6 10.97 -30.33 -4.35
N GLN A 7 11.89 -30.89 -3.55
CA GLN A 7 13.15 -30.26 -3.18
C GLN A 7 14.27 -30.64 -4.15
N VAL A 8 14.02 -30.59 -5.44
CA VAL A 8 15.14 -30.40 -6.36
C VAL A 8 15.58 -28.96 -6.11
N LEU A 9 16.74 -28.82 -5.46
CA LEU A 9 17.52 -27.59 -5.51
C LEU A 9 17.45 -27.12 -6.97
N HIS A 10 16.74 -26.04 -7.22
CA HIS A 10 16.84 -25.32 -8.47
C HIS A 10 18.27 -24.75 -8.48
N MET A 11 19.25 -25.58 -8.86
CA MET A 11 20.56 -25.05 -9.18
C MET A 11 20.33 -24.09 -10.34
N LEU A 12 20.61 -22.81 -10.10
CA LEU A 12 20.55 -21.79 -11.14
C LEU A 12 21.28 -22.32 -12.38
N SER A 13 20.59 -22.35 -13.49
CA SER A 13 21.23 -22.74 -14.74
C SER A 13 22.26 -21.69 -15.14
N HIS A 14 23.27 -22.10 -15.90
CA HIS A 14 24.26 -21.15 -16.42
C HIS A 14 23.60 -19.97 -17.14
N ASN A 15 22.53 -20.21 -17.85
CA ASN A 15 21.76 -19.17 -18.57
C ASN A 15 21.09 -18.17 -17.59
N GLU A 16 20.53 -18.63 -16.49
CA GLU A 16 19.90 -17.75 -15.48
C GLU A 16 20.95 -16.86 -14.79
N ILE A 17 22.12 -17.42 -14.50
CA ILE A 17 23.25 -16.65 -13.95
C ILE A 17 23.69 -15.57 -14.96
N MET A 18 23.85 -15.93 -16.23
CA MET A 18 24.25 -15.00 -17.28
C MET A 18 23.20 -13.91 -17.52
N GLN A 19 21.91 -14.25 -17.48
CA GLN A 19 20.82 -13.26 -17.58
C GLN A 19 20.85 -12.28 -16.40
N THR A 20 21.06 -12.75 -15.19
CA THR A 20 21.17 -11.89 -13.99
C THR A 20 22.37 -10.93 -14.11
N ILE A 21 23.53 -11.42 -14.54
CA ILE A 21 24.72 -10.58 -14.78
C ILE A 21 24.42 -9.55 -15.86
N GLN A 22 23.80 -9.94 -16.97
CA GLN A 22 23.43 -9.02 -18.05
C GLN A 22 22.44 -7.95 -17.57
N MET A 23 21.46 -8.32 -16.74
CA MET A 23 20.48 -7.41 -16.17
C MET A 23 21.17 -6.33 -15.29
N ILE A 24 22.10 -6.73 -14.44
CA ILE A 24 22.76 -5.83 -13.47
C ILE A 24 23.89 -5.02 -14.16
N ASP A 25 24.79 -5.69 -14.88
CA ASP A 25 26.03 -5.10 -15.38
C ASP A 25 25.84 -4.34 -16.69
N GLN A 26 25.03 -4.84 -17.61
CA GLN A 26 24.82 -4.25 -18.95
C GLN A 26 23.58 -3.38 -19.03
N GLN A 27 22.47 -3.83 -18.45
CA GLN A 27 21.18 -3.13 -18.52
C GLN A 27 20.95 -2.15 -17.37
N HIS A 28 21.77 -2.24 -16.30
CA HIS A 28 21.66 -1.43 -15.09
C HIS A 28 20.26 -1.49 -14.45
N LEU A 29 19.60 -2.66 -14.53
CA LEU A 29 18.32 -2.90 -13.91
C LEU A 29 18.53 -3.50 -12.53
N ASP A 30 17.76 -3.03 -11.55
CA ASP A 30 17.69 -3.63 -10.23
C ASP A 30 16.24 -3.89 -9.81
N VAL A 31 16.03 -4.91 -8.99
CA VAL A 31 14.73 -5.18 -8.37
C VAL A 31 14.73 -4.50 -7.01
N ARG A 32 14.05 -3.35 -6.91
CA ARG A 32 14.02 -2.59 -5.66
C ARG A 32 12.87 -2.97 -4.74
N THR A 33 11.76 -3.39 -5.32
CA THR A 33 10.52 -3.56 -4.56
C THR A 33 9.73 -4.74 -5.06
N ILE A 34 9.25 -5.56 -4.14
CA ILE A 34 8.14 -6.49 -4.37
C ILE A 34 6.91 -5.97 -3.65
N THR A 35 5.76 -6.06 -4.28
CA THR A 35 4.48 -5.60 -3.70
C THR A 35 3.43 -6.69 -3.85
N MET A 36 2.81 -7.09 -2.73
CA MET A 36 1.67 -8.00 -2.73
C MET A 36 0.38 -7.21 -2.74
N GLY A 37 -0.47 -7.42 -3.75
CA GLY A 37 -1.82 -6.87 -3.81
C GLY A 37 -2.82 -7.75 -3.05
N ILE A 38 -3.59 -7.16 -2.12
CA ILE A 38 -4.61 -7.88 -1.35
C ILE A 38 -5.95 -7.17 -1.47
N SER A 39 -6.96 -7.84 -2.04
CA SER A 39 -8.33 -7.31 -2.05
C SER A 39 -8.94 -7.38 -0.66
N LEU A 40 -9.45 -6.25 -0.16
CA LEU A 40 -10.14 -6.15 1.14
C LEU A 40 -11.66 -6.01 1.02
N LEU A 41 -12.24 -6.10 -0.17
CA LEU A 41 -13.69 -5.92 -0.37
C LEU A 41 -14.53 -6.87 0.51
N SER A 42 -14.06 -8.10 0.71
CA SER A 42 -14.75 -9.07 1.59
C SER A 42 -14.65 -8.76 3.09
N CYS A 43 -13.87 -7.76 3.47
CA CYS A 43 -13.72 -7.32 4.87
C CYS A 43 -14.75 -6.25 5.24
N ALA A 44 -15.45 -5.67 4.26
CA ALA A 44 -16.48 -4.66 4.50
C ALA A 44 -17.53 -5.14 5.51
N HIS A 45 -17.90 -4.29 6.45
CA HIS A 45 -18.87 -4.57 7.50
C HIS A 45 -19.44 -3.27 8.05
N SER A 46 -20.73 -3.29 8.48
CA SER A 46 -21.38 -2.11 9.10
C SER A 46 -20.72 -1.72 10.43
N ASP A 47 -20.30 -2.70 11.21
CA ASP A 47 -19.51 -2.50 12.43
C ASP A 47 -18.03 -2.28 12.07
N PRO A 48 -17.45 -1.08 12.37
CA PRO A 48 -16.07 -0.75 12.02
C PRO A 48 -15.03 -1.61 12.74
N ASP A 49 -15.28 -2.05 13.96
CA ASP A 49 -14.33 -2.87 14.71
C ASP A 49 -14.23 -4.28 14.10
N LYS A 50 -15.35 -4.84 13.64
CA LYS A 50 -15.34 -6.09 12.89
C LYS A 50 -14.69 -5.96 11.53
N ALA A 51 -14.89 -4.83 10.84
CA ALA A 51 -14.20 -4.54 9.58
C ALA A 51 -12.67 -4.49 9.81
N CYS A 52 -12.20 -3.74 10.80
CA CYS A 52 -10.79 -3.63 11.17
C CYS A 52 -10.17 -4.98 11.55
N THR A 53 -10.89 -5.81 12.32
CA THR A 53 -10.44 -7.16 12.67
C THR A 53 -10.29 -8.04 11.43
N ARG A 54 -11.29 -8.06 10.53
CA ARG A 54 -11.23 -8.83 9.28
C ARG A 54 -10.10 -8.37 8.36
N ILE A 55 -9.83 -7.06 8.30
CA ILE A 55 -8.71 -6.48 7.55
C ILE A 55 -7.38 -7.00 8.09
N TYR A 56 -7.19 -6.90 9.40
CA TYR A 56 -5.99 -7.39 10.07
C TYR A 56 -5.77 -8.88 9.81
N ASP A 57 -6.75 -9.72 10.08
CA ASP A 57 -6.67 -11.18 9.91
C ASP A 57 -6.40 -11.58 8.45
N LYS A 58 -7.00 -10.86 7.50
CA LYS A 58 -6.80 -11.16 6.09
C LYS A 58 -5.40 -10.81 5.63
N ILE A 59 -4.89 -9.64 6.01
CA ILE A 59 -3.56 -9.18 5.62
C ILE A 59 -2.50 -10.11 6.22
N THR A 60 -2.55 -10.37 7.53
CA THR A 60 -1.57 -11.21 8.23
C THR A 60 -1.54 -12.62 7.65
N ARG A 61 -2.69 -13.22 7.37
CA ARG A 61 -2.77 -14.54 6.75
C ARG A 61 -2.23 -14.56 5.31
N CYS A 62 -2.57 -13.56 4.49
CA CYS A 62 -2.14 -13.55 3.09
C CYS A 62 -0.66 -13.25 2.92
N ALA A 63 -0.11 -12.36 3.74
CA ALA A 63 1.26 -11.89 3.62
C ALA A 63 2.25 -12.56 4.57
N GLU A 64 1.82 -13.61 5.31
CA GLU A 64 2.64 -14.35 6.30
C GLU A 64 4.04 -14.71 5.78
N LYS A 65 4.15 -15.10 4.51
CA LYS A 65 5.41 -15.57 3.91
C LYS A 65 6.09 -14.56 3.01
N LEU A 66 5.51 -13.36 2.82
CA LEU A 66 6.01 -12.40 1.83
C LEU A 66 7.48 -12.01 2.06
N VAL A 67 7.82 -11.68 3.29
CA VAL A 67 9.19 -11.22 3.64
C VAL A 67 10.17 -12.39 3.51
N ALA A 68 9.86 -13.55 4.10
CA ALA A 68 10.72 -14.72 4.03
C ALA A 68 10.99 -15.17 2.60
N THR A 69 9.94 -15.21 1.76
CA THR A 69 10.08 -15.55 0.33
C THR A 69 10.95 -14.51 -0.41
N GLY A 70 10.79 -13.22 -0.10
CA GLY A 70 11.63 -12.17 -0.68
C GLY A 70 13.11 -12.36 -0.31
N GLU A 71 13.41 -12.69 0.93
CA GLU A 71 14.77 -12.95 1.40
C GLU A 71 15.37 -14.24 0.80
N GLU A 72 14.56 -15.27 0.58
CA GLU A 72 14.99 -16.48 -0.12
C GLU A 72 15.39 -16.17 -1.56
N ILE A 73 14.58 -15.39 -2.27
CA ILE A 73 14.87 -14.93 -3.64
C ILE A 73 16.15 -14.09 -3.68
N GLU A 74 16.34 -13.16 -2.73
CA GLU A 74 17.59 -12.39 -2.62
C GLU A 74 18.82 -13.29 -2.51
N LYS A 75 18.75 -14.34 -1.69
CA LYS A 75 19.85 -15.29 -1.47
C LYS A 75 20.10 -16.17 -2.69
N GLU A 76 19.03 -16.62 -3.35
CA GLU A 76 19.13 -17.54 -4.48
C GLU A 76 19.68 -16.84 -5.74
N PHE A 77 19.18 -15.63 -6.04
CA PHE A 77 19.52 -14.92 -7.25
C PHE A 77 20.57 -13.82 -7.08
N GLY A 78 20.96 -13.49 -5.86
CA GLY A 78 21.93 -12.43 -5.57
C GLY A 78 21.39 -11.03 -5.91
N ILE A 79 20.08 -10.85 -6.00
CA ILE A 79 19.43 -9.58 -6.36
C ILE A 79 18.85 -8.98 -5.10
N PRO A 80 19.27 -7.76 -4.68
CA PRO A 80 18.72 -7.13 -3.49
C PRO A 80 17.27 -6.67 -3.73
N ILE A 81 16.34 -7.07 -2.84
CA ILE A 81 14.96 -6.59 -2.80
C ILE A 81 14.82 -5.65 -1.61
N VAL A 82 15.11 -4.37 -1.82
CA VAL A 82 15.24 -3.37 -0.74
C VAL A 82 13.93 -3.17 0.01
N ASN A 83 12.78 -3.24 -0.69
CA ASN A 83 11.46 -3.01 -0.10
C ASN A 83 10.51 -4.16 -0.37
N LYS A 84 9.90 -4.67 0.70
CA LYS A 84 8.78 -5.61 0.65
C LYS A 84 7.53 -4.83 1.08
N ARG A 85 6.50 -4.77 0.24
CA ARG A 85 5.32 -3.90 0.42
C ARG A 85 4.02 -4.68 0.28
N ILE A 86 2.98 -4.15 0.90
CA ILE A 86 1.59 -4.58 0.67
C ILE A 86 0.82 -3.41 0.06
N SER A 87 -0.04 -3.70 -0.91
CA SER A 87 -1.03 -2.77 -1.43
C SER A 87 -2.41 -3.37 -1.26
N VAL A 88 -3.36 -2.60 -0.74
CA VAL A 88 -4.72 -3.09 -0.50
C VAL A 88 -5.74 -2.26 -1.27
N THR A 89 -6.95 -2.81 -1.41
CA THR A 89 -8.11 -2.07 -1.93
C THR A 89 -8.22 -0.72 -1.20
N PRO A 90 -8.48 0.40 -1.91
CA PRO A 90 -8.70 1.70 -1.28
C PRO A 90 -9.67 1.62 -0.11
N ILE A 91 -9.21 2.04 1.07
CA ILE A 91 -10.00 1.93 2.30
C ILE A 91 -11.28 2.74 2.23
N ALA A 92 -11.33 3.84 1.47
CA ALA A 92 -12.57 4.58 1.24
C ALA A 92 -13.71 3.68 0.74
N LEU A 93 -13.40 2.70 -0.14
CA LEU A 93 -14.40 1.74 -0.66
C LEU A 93 -14.82 0.71 0.38
N VAL A 94 -13.90 0.25 1.20
CA VAL A 94 -14.16 -0.79 2.22
C VAL A 94 -14.91 -0.20 3.41
N ALA A 95 -14.45 0.96 3.89
CA ALA A 95 -15.02 1.66 5.02
C ALA A 95 -16.37 2.34 4.71
N ALA A 96 -16.71 2.52 3.42
CA ALA A 96 -18.02 3.04 3.01
C ALA A 96 -19.21 2.24 3.55
N ALA A 97 -19.01 0.94 3.82
CA ALA A 97 -20.01 0.07 4.41
C ALA A 97 -20.13 0.20 5.94
N SER A 98 -19.21 0.91 6.58
CA SER A 98 -19.15 1.01 8.04
C SER A 98 -19.91 2.24 8.55
N GLU A 99 -20.66 2.05 9.64
CA GLU A 99 -21.42 3.11 10.29
C GLU A 99 -20.52 3.94 11.22
N THR A 100 -19.50 4.60 10.66
CA THR A 100 -18.56 5.44 11.38
C THR A 100 -18.14 6.66 10.57
N GLU A 101 -17.85 7.74 11.26
CA GLU A 101 -17.25 8.94 10.66
C GLU A 101 -15.72 8.98 10.84
N ASP A 102 -15.20 8.21 11.80
CA ASP A 102 -13.77 8.13 12.07
C ASP A 102 -13.13 6.94 11.34
N TYR A 103 -12.26 7.24 10.37
CA TYR A 103 -11.52 6.24 9.60
C TYR A 103 -10.09 5.99 10.10
N VAL A 104 -9.63 6.70 11.13
CA VAL A 104 -8.31 6.48 11.74
C VAL A 104 -8.11 5.04 12.26
N PRO A 105 -9.12 4.36 12.85
CA PRO A 105 -8.98 2.96 13.27
C PRO A 105 -8.60 2.00 12.13
N PHE A 106 -9.06 2.26 10.90
CA PHE A 106 -8.66 1.47 9.72
C PHE A 106 -7.16 1.62 9.43
N ALA A 107 -6.62 2.85 9.50
CA ALA A 107 -5.19 3.07 9.32
C ALA A 107 -4.37 2.35 10.40
N ARG A 108 -4.81 2.39 11.66
CA ARG A 108 -4.17 1.65 12.76
C ARG A 108 -4.22 0.13 12.55
N ALA A 109 -5.31 -0.40 12.00
CA ALA A 109 -5.43 -1.81 11.67
C ALA A 109 -4.44 -2.21 10.56
N LEU A 110 -4.30 -1.38 9.52
CA LEU A 110 -3.31 -1.56 8.45
C LEU A 110 -1.88 -1.53 8.99
N ASP A 111 -1.54 -0.55 9.82
CA ASP A 111 -0.21 -0.38 10.41
C ASP A 111 0.19 -1.59 11.25
N ARG A 112 -0.73 -2.03 12.12
CA ARG A 112 -0.53 -3.21 12.97
C ARG A 112 -0.34 -4.48 12.15
N ALA A 113 -1.18 -4.71 11.14
CA ALA A 113 -1.07 -5.89 10.27
C ALA A 113 0.24 -5.89 9.47
N ALA A 114 0.65 -4.74 8.95
CA ALA A 114 1.87 -4.60 8.18
C ALA A 114 3.13 -4.80 9.04
N LYS A 115 3.12 -4.30 10.28
CA LYS A 115 4.19 -4.53 11.26
C LYS A 115 4.31 -6.01 11.62
N GLU A 116 3.19 -6.71 11.81
CA GLU A 116 3.16 -8.16 12.07
C GLU A 116 3.77 -8.95 10.91
N CYS A 117 3.48 -8.56 9.65
CA CYS A 117 4.06 -9.18 8.47
C CYS A 117 5.54 -8.79 8.24
N GLY A 118 6.08 -7.81 8.95
CA GLY A 118 7.46 -7.35 8.81
C GLY A 118 7.74 -6.59 7.50
N VAL A 119 6.72 -6.06 6.83
CA VAL A 119 6.88 -5.32 5.57
C VAL A 119 7.31 -3.87 5.83
N ASN A 120 7.95 -3.25 4.84
CA ASN A 120 8.46 -1.89 4.95
C ASN A 120 7.33 -0.84 4.88
N PHE A 121 6.33 -1.07 4.01
CA PHE A 121 5.21 -0.15 3.79
C PHE A 121 3.93 -0.90 3.43
N ILE A 122 2.79 -0.30 3.79
CA ILE A 122 1.47 -0.70 3.31
C ILE A 122 0.74 0.49 2.72
N GLY A 123 0.34 0.36 1.45
CA GLY A 123 -0.49 1.33 0.74
C GLY A 123 -1.95 0.90 0.71
N GLY A 124 -2.85 1.88 0.56
CA GLY A 124 -4.29 1.63 0.43
C GLY A 124 -5.16 2.41 1.40
N PHE A 125 -4.59 3.20 2.31
CA PHE A 125 -5.37 4.23 3.02
C PHE A 125 -5.66 5.39 2.05
N SER A 126 -6.53 5.12 1.06
CA SER A 126 -6.60 5.87 -0.20
C SER A 126 -8.03 6.13 -0.62
N ALA A 127 -8.22 7.20 -1.42
CA ALA A 127 -9.47 7.58 -2.07
C ALA A 127 -9.27 7.85 -3.56
N LEU A 128 -10.29 7.56 -4.38
CA LEU A 128 -10.30 7.74 -5.82
C LEU A 128 -11.41 8.74 -6.18
N VAL A 129 -11.07 10.03 -6.24
CA VAL A 129 -12.06 11.11 -6.38
C VAL A 129 -12.11 11.74 -7.77
N GLN A 130 -11.37 11.22 -8.74
CA GLN A 130 -11.30 11.73 -10.11
C GLN A 130 -12.64 11.72 -10.88
N LYS A 131 -13.62 10.95 -10.42
CA LYS A 131 -14.98 10.87 -11.00
C LYS A 131 -16.06 11.46 -10.09
N GLY A 132 -15.66 12.17 -9.07
CA GLY A 132 -16.52 12.74 -8.04
C GLY A 132 -16.19 12.15 -6.66
N MET A 133 -16.46 12.92 -5.64
CA MET A 133 -16.13 12.62 -4.25
C MET A 133 -17.37 12.14 -3.50
N THR A 134 -17.33 10.91 -3.00
CA THR A 134 -18.36 10.36 -2.11
C THR A 134 -18.16 10.84 -0.67
N GLU A 135 -19.15 10.61 0.19
CA GLU A 135 -19.03 10.91 1.61
C GLU A 135 -17.93 10.07 2.29
N ALA A 136 -17.77 8.82 1.88
CA ALA A 136 -16.70 7.96 2.38
C ALA A 136 -15.31 8.49 2.00
N ASP A 137 -15.16 9.03 0.77
CA ASP A 137 -13.91 9.66 0.35
C ASP A 137 -13.61 10.91 1.18
N ARG A 138 -14.62 11.74 1.48
CA ARG A 138 -14.45 12.93 2.35
C ARG A 138 -13.98 12.55 3.74
N ARG A 139 -14.61 11.53 4.34
CA ARG A 139 -14.24 11.02 5.68
C ARG A 139 -12.81 10.48 5.69
N LEU A 140 -12.43 9.72 4.66
CA LEU A 140 -11.07 9.21 4.55
C LEU A 140 -10.07 10.36 4.41
N ILE A 141 -10.31 11.33 3.53
CA ILE A 141 -9.40 12.46 3.32
C ILE A 141 -9.26 13.29 4.61
N ALA A 142 -10.35 13.52 5.32
CA ALA A 142 -10.33 14.21 6.62
C ALA A 142 -9.53 13.45 7.68
N ALA A 143 -9.49 12.12 7.62
CA ALA A 143 -8.73 11.27 8.54
C ALA A 143 -7.22 11.21 8.21
N ILE A 144 -6.78 11.53 6.98
CA ILE A 144 -5.38 11.40 6.55
C ILE A 144 -4.39 12.09 7.50
N PRO A 145 -4.57 13.35 7.92
CA PRO A 145 -3.58 14.02 8.75
C PRO A 145 -3.33 13.30 10.08
N GLN A 146 -4.39 12.86 10.74
CA GLN A 146 -4.28 12.11 11.99
C GLN A 146 -3.76 10.69 11.74
N ALA A 147 -4.29 9.97 10.77
CA ALA A 147 -3.90 8.61 10.45
C ALA A 147 -2.41 8.49 10.16
N LEU A 148 -1.86 9.36 9.30
CA LEU A 148 -0.44 9.33 8.96
C LEU A 148 0.46 9.92 10.05
N ALA A 149 -0.05 10.75 10.95
CA ALA A 149 0.69 11.20 12.12
C ALA A 149 0.83 10.08 13.16
N GLU A 150 -0.18 9.23 13.33
CA GLU A 150 -0.21 8.17 14.34
C GLU A 150 0.39 6.83 13.89
N THR A 151 0.47 6.59 12.57
CA THR A 151 0.99 5.35 12.00
C THR A 151 2.43 5.52 11.50
N ASP A 152 3.19 4.43 11.42
CA ASP A 152 4.59 4.50 11.01
C ASP A 152 4.77 4.15 9.51
N ILE A 153 4.15 3.07 9.04
CA ILE A 153 4.41 2.48 7.73
C ILE A 153 3.21 2.50 6.77
N VAL A 154 2.10 3.10 7.18
CA VAL A 154 0.92 3.30 6.32
C VAL A 154 1.17 4.44 5.34
N CYS A 155 0.95 4.16 4.06
CA CYS A 155 0.99 5.16 3.00
C CYS A 155 -0.42 5.44 2.48
N SER A 156 -0.65 6.69 2.11
CA SER A 156 -1.92 7.17 1.56
C SER A 156 -1.73 7.71 0.16
N SER A 157 -2.76 7.57 -0.67
CA SER A 157 -2.80 8.20 -1.98
C SER A 157 -4.21 8.70 -2.30
N VAL A 158 -4.30 9.84 -2.95
CA VAL A 158 -5.57 10.40 -3.43
C VAL A 158 -5.44 10.74 -4.91
N ASN A 159 -6.27 10.08 -5.72
CA ASN A 159 -6.34 10.36 -7.15
C ASN A 159 -7.37 11.46 -7.40
N VAL A 160 -6.89 12.64 -7.77
CA VAL A 160 -7.73 13.84 -8.01
C VAL A 160 -8.02 14.11 -9.49
N GLY A 161 -7.54 13.27 -10.39
CA GLY A 161 -7.79 13.46 -11.81
C GLY A 161 -7.38 12.26 -12.66
N SER A 162 -7.99 12.13 -13.82
CA SER A 162 -7.63 11.13 -14.83
C SER A 162 -7.57 11.75 -16.22
N THR A 163 -6.96 11.02 -17.16
CA THR A 163 -6.88 11.45 -18.58
C THR A 163 -8.25 11.64 -19.21
N LYS A 164 -9.27 10.93 -18.71
CA LYS A 164 -10.63 10.97 -19.24
C LYS A 164 -11.56 11.92 -18.48
N ALA A 165 -11.49 11.92 -17.15
CA ALA A 165 -12.38 12.73 -16.31
C ALA A 165 -11.87 14.18 -16.12
N GLY A 166 -10.57 14.43 -16.37
CA GLY A 166 -9.93 15.70 -16.05
C GLY A 166 -9.51 15.78 -14.58
N ILE A 167 -9.34 16.98 -14.07
CA ILE A 167 -8.87 17.27 -12.70
C ILE A 167 -10.06 17.80 -11.88
N ASP A 168 -10.30 17.18 -10.72
CA ASP A 168 -11.24 17.66 -9.70
C ASP A 168 -10.56 18.78 -8.88
N MET A 169 -10.89 20.03 -9.18
CA MET A 169 -10.27 21.20 -8.54
C MET A 169 -10.70 21.37 -7.08
N ASP A 170 -11.89 20.90 -6.70
CA ASP A 170 -12.34 20.92 -5.30
C ASP A 170 -11.53 19.91 -4.47
N ALA A 171 -11.25 18.74 -5.04
CA ALA A 171 -10.37 17.75 -4.44
C ALA A 171 -8.93 18.28 -4.32
N VAL A 172 -8.41 18.99 -5.31
CA VAL A 172 -7.08 19.63 -5.26
C VAL A 172 -7.01 20.65 -4.11
N ALA A 173 -8.02 21.51 -3.98
CA ALA A 173 -8.09 22.50 -2.90
C ALA A 173 -8.12 21.82 -1.51
N LEU A 174 -8.95 20.76 -1.36
CA LEU A 174 -9.04 19.99 -0.14
C LEU A 174 -7.70 19.31 0.21
N MET A 175 -7.03 18.71 -0.79
CA MET A 175 -5.73 18.06 -0.58
C MET A 175 -4.64 19.07 -0.19
N GLY A 176 -4.68 20.30 -0.70
CA GLY A 176 -3.79 21.36 -0.27
C GLY A 176 -3.92 21.66 1.24
N GLN A 177 -5.13 21.71 1.76
CA GLN A 177 -5.39 21.89 3.19
C GLN A 177 -4.94 20.67 4.00
N THR A 178 -5.25 19.46 3.52
CA THR A 178 -4.86 18.20 4.14
C THR A 178 -3.33 18.07 4.26
N ILE A 179 -2.58 18.41 3.21
CA ILE A 179 -1.10 18.38 3.22
C ILE A 179 -0.56 19.37 4.24
N LYS A 180 -1.11 20.60 4.29
CA LYS A 180 -0.70 21.61 5.27
C LYS A 180 -0.90 21.12 6.70
N GLU A 181 -2.09 20.62 7.02
CA GLU A 181 -2.40 20.06 8.34
C GLU A 181 -1.49 18.89 8.70
N LEU A 182 -1.23 17.97 7.76
CA LEU A 182 -0.33 16.86 7.97
C LEU A 182 1.10 17.30 8.26
N ALA A 183 1.60 18.31 7.54
CA ALA A 183 2.91 18.90 7.79
C ALA A 183 3.01 19.48 9.19
N GLU A 184 2.00 20.24 9.63
CA GLU A 184 1.91 20.83 10.97
C GLU A 184 1.86 19.76 12.07
N ARG A 185 1.01 18.72 11.92
CA ARG A 185 0.91 17.60 12.87
C ARG A 185 2.19 16.77 13.00
N THR A 186 3.00 16.73 11.96
CA THR A 186 4.25 15.96 11.94
C THR A 186 5.50 16.85 11.99
N ALA A 187 5.38 18.14 12.29
CA ALA A 187 6.48 19.09 12.31
C ALA A 187 7.64 18.66 13.23
N SER A 188 7.34 18.07 14.39
CA SER A 188 8.35 17.54 15.33
C SER A 188 9.19 16.38 14.75
N ARG A 189 8.70 15.74 13.68
CA ARG A 189 9.38 14.69 12.92
C ARG A 189 9.81 15.17 11.52
N GLY A 190 10.07 16.47 11.38
CA GLY A 190 10.50 17.06 10.11
C GLY A 190 9.45 17.00 8.98
N GLY A 191 8.16 16.93 9.32
CA GLY A 191 7.09 16.81 8.32
C GLY A 191 6.99 15.43 7.66
N PHE A 192 7.56 14.39 8.26
CA PHE A 192 7.68 13.04 7.67
C PHE A 192 6.33 12.42 7.25
N GLY A 193 5.22 12.84 7.87
CA GLY A 193 3.88 12.40 7.43
C GLY A 193 3.62 12.69 5.95
N CYS A 194 4.10 13.82 5.44
CA CYS A 194 3.93 14.18 4.04
C CYS A 194 4.68 13.25 3.06
N ALA A 195 5.78 12.62 3.49
CA ALA A 195 6.49 11.64 2.68
C ALA A 195 5.70 10.35 2.45
N LYS A 196 4.64 10.12 3.23
CA LYS A 196 3.75 8.95 3.14
C LYS A 196 2.46 9.24 2.36
N LEU A 197 2.28 10.46 1.84
CA LEU A 197 1.09 10.89 1.10
C LEU A 197 1.45 11.23 -0.34
N VAL A 198 0.71 10.65 -1.27
CA VAL A 198 0.79 10.98 -2.70
C VAL A 198 -0.55 11.52 -3.17
N VAL A 199 -0.53 12.70 -3.79
CA VAL A 199 -1.68 13.24 -4.53
C VAL A 199 -1.32 13.23 -6.01
N PHE A 200 -2.12 12.58 -6.83
CA PHE A 200 -1.82 12.45 -8.24
C PHE A 200 -3.03 12.71 -9.12
N CYS A 201 -2.76 13.14 -10.35
CA CYS A 201 -3.74 13.37 -11.40
C CYS A 201 -3.20 12.85 -12.73
N ASN A 202 -4.02 12.96 -13.77
CA ASN A 202 -3.68 12.49 -15.12
C ASN A 202 -3.39 10.97 -15.17
N ALA A 203 -3.95 10.20 -14.23
CA ALA A 203 -3.88 8.76 -14.26
C ALA A 203 -4.73 8.19 -15.39
N VAL A 204 -4.31 7.06 -15.97
CA VAL A 204 -5.14 6.30 -16.91
C VAL A 204 -6.30 5.64 -16.18
N GLU A 205 -7.41 5.39 -16.89
CA GLU A 205 -8.65 4.86 -16.26
C GLU A 205 -8.44 3.50 -15.58
N ASP A 206 -7.61 2.64 -16.14
CA ASP A 206 -7.34 1.30 -15.65
C ASP A 206 -6.04 1.23 -14.80
N ASN A 207 -5.68 2.34 -14.18
CA ASN A 207 -4.51 2.39 -13.31
C ASN A 207 -4.72 1.46 -12.11
N PRO A 208 -3.80 0.51 -11.85
CA PRO A 208 -3.90 -0.44 -10.75
C PRO A 208 -3.63 0.16 -9.35
N PHE A 209 -3.25 1.43 -9.27
CA PHE A 209 -2.95 2.14 -8.01
C PHE A 209 -4.14 2.93 -7.49
#